data_fbf57de6434e556eb02b8630d26becae
#
_entry.id   fbf57de6434e556eb02b8630d26becae
#
_cell.length_a   1.000
_cell.length_b   1.000
_cell.length_c   1.000
_cell.angle_alpha   90.00
_cell.angle_beta   90.00
_cell.angle_gamma   90.00
#
_symmetry.space_group_name_H-M   'P 1'
#
loop_
_entity.id
_entity.type
_entity.pdbx_description
1 polymer ?
#
loop_
_entity_poly.entity_id
_entity_poly.type
_entity_poly.pdbx_seq_one_letter_code
_entity_poly.pdbx_strand_id
1 'polypeptide(L)'
;MNNMILGRYIPGNSIIHQLDPRGKLLSMFLFIFLLFWANNLQTNLLLFGFIFVLMYLTRISVSFYVKGLKSMIFIIAFTTIFQLFATSQGTILYQWWFFKFTDQGLAQAAIIFCRFILIIFYSTILTVTTTPLSLADAVEKILTPLKIIKVPAHEIGLMLSMSLRFVPTLVDDTNRIMNAQRARGVDFGEGNLLKRIRSFIPILIPLFASSFKRADALAIAMEARGYKGGEGRTRYRSLQWGVKDTLALFIVLCVMGLIFYLKNG
;
A
#
# COMPACT_ATOMS: atom_id res chain seq x y z
N MET A 1 -16.20 6.17 16.49
CA MET A 1 -14.90 6.01 15.79
C MET A 1 -14.55 4.53 15.61
N ASN A 2 -15.51 3.69 15.17
CA ASN A 2 -15.38 2.23 15.14
C ASN A 2 -14.92 1.64 13.79
N ASN A 3 -14.27 2.40 12.93
CA ASN A 3 -13.91 1.92 11.57
C ASN A 3 -12.42 2.12 11.22
N MET A 4 -11.54 2.22 12.20
CA MET A 4 -10.10 2.05 11.93
C MET A 4 -9.78 0.55 11.95
N ILE A 5 -10.25 -0.16 10.93
CA ILE A 5 -9.76 -1.50 10.64
C ILE A 5 -8.34 -1.31 10.10
N LEU A 6 -7.37 -1.58 10.94
CA LEU A 6 -5.96 -1.65 10.58
C LEU A 6 -5.77 -2.61 9.41
N GLY A 7 -5.41 -2.07 8.26
CA GLY A 7 -5.28 -2.81 7.00
C GLY A 7 -6.60 -3.48 6.65
N ARG A 8 -7.22 -3.08 5.58
CA ARG A 8 -8.51 -3.64 5.10
C ARG A 8 -8.36 -5.11 4.62
N TYR A 9 -7.56 -5.92 5.34
CA TYR A 9 -7.47 -7.35 5.06
C TYR A 9 -8.83 -8.00 5.29
N ILE A 10 -9.32 -8.70 4.28
CA ILE A 10 -10.53 -9.49 4.35
C ILE A 10 -10.11 -10.96 4.35
N PRO A 11 -10.37 -11.72 5.44
CA PRO A 11 -10.05 -13.14 5.47
C PRO A 11 -10.83 -13.88 4.37
N GLY A 12 -10.11 -14.66 3.56
CA GLY A 12 -10.67 -15.38 2.45
C GLY A 12 -9.78 -16.55 2.04
N ASN A 13 -10.38 -17.54 1.34
CA ASN A 13 -9.69 -18.77 0.89
C ASN A 13 -9.47 -18.78 -0.63
N SER A 14 -9.39 -17.62 -1.28
CA SER A 14 -9.14 -17.57 -2.72
C SER A 14 -7.70 -17.97 -3.05
N ILE A 15 -7.45 -18.33 -4.31
CA ILE A 15 -6.11 -18.66 -4.82
C ILE A 15 -5.13 -17.54 -4.50
N ILE A 16 -5.56 -16.28 -4.68
CA ILE A 16 -4.71 -15.10 -4.42
C ILE A 16 -4.40 -14.95 -2.92
N HIS A 17 -5.34 -15.27 -2.02
CA HIS A 17 -5.06 -15.24 -0.58
C HIS A 17 -3.96 -16.22 -0.16
N GLN A 18 -3.90 -17.39 -0.81
CA GLN A 18 -2.95 -18.46 -0.50
C GLN A 18 -1.53 -18.20 -1.04
N LEU A 19 -1.35 -17.24 -1.97
CA LEU A 19 -0.04 -16.91 -2.51
C LEU A 19 0.90 -16.29 -1.45
N ASP A 20 2.19 -16.59 -1.58
CA ASP A 20 3.22 -16.01 -0.71
C ASP A 20 3.26 -14.47 -0.83
N PRO A 21 3.24 -13.74 0.27
CA PRO A 21 3.29 -12.28 0.29
C PRO A 21 4.48 -11.67 -0.48
N ARG A 22 5.61 -12.37 -0.55
CA ARG A 22 6.78 -11.96 -1.34
C ARG A 22 6.47 -11.93 -2.83
N GLY A 23 5.83 -13.00 -3.33
CA GLY A 23 5.42 -13.09 -4.74
C GLY A 23 4.42 -12.01 -5.12
N LYS A 24 3.44 -11.75 -4.25
CA LYS A 24 2.45 -10.67 -4.46
C LYS A 24 3.10 -9.28 -4.50
N LEU A 25 4.03 -9.03 -3.59
CA LEU A 25 4.71 -7.74 -3.49
C LEU A 25 5.64 -7.53 -4.70
N LEU A 26 6.40 -8.53 -5.10
CA LEU A 26 7.23 -8.48 -6.30
C LEU A 26 6.38 -8.30 -7.57
N SER A 27 5.28 -9.04 -7.70
CA SER A 27 4.36 -8.90 -8.83
C SER A 27 3.71 -7.51 -8.90
N MET A 28 3.43 -6.88 -7.75
CA MET A 28 2.95 -5.50 -7.72
C MET A 28 4.00 -4.52 -8.26
N PHE A 29 5.26 -4.63 -7.84
CA PHE A 29 6.32 -3.78 -8.38
C PHE A 29 6.50 -3.97 -9.88
N LEU A 30 6.54 -5.22 -10.35
CA LEU A 30 6.62 -5.53 -11.78
C LEU A 30 5.43 -4.95 -12.54
N PHE A 31 4.22 -5.05 -12.01
CA PHE A 31 3.02 -4.50 -12.62
C PHE A 31 3.08 -2.97 -12.71
N ILE A 32 3.60 -2.28 -11.70
CA ILE A 32 3.80 -0.82 -11.73
C ILE A 32 4.76 -0.45 -12.87
N PHE A 33 5.87 -1.17 -13.02
CA PHE A 33 6.80 -0.96 -14.15
C PHE A 33 6.11 -1.17 -15.50
N LEU A 34 5.28 -2.21 -15.62
CA LEU A 34 4.49 -2.47 -16.82
C LEU A 34 3.58 -1.32 -17.21
N LEU A 35 2.91 -0.71 -16.22
CA LEU A 35 2.02 0.44 -16.44
C LEU A 35 2.75 1.64 -17.05
N PHE A 36 4.00 1.87 -16.68
CA PHE A 36 4.79 2.94 -17.30
C PHE A 36 5.18 2.64 -18.75
N TRP A 37 5.21 1.37 -19.13
CA TRP A 37 5.50 0.96 -20.50
C TRP A 37 4.27 0.89 -21.40
N ALA A 38 3.08 0.75 -20.83
CA ALA A 38 1.81 0.67 -21.55
C ALA A 38 1.32 2.07 -21.96
N ASN A 39 1.69 2.51 -23.16
CA ASN A 39 1.31 3.83 -23.70
C ASN A 39 0.25 3.74 -24.81
N ASN A 40 -0.16 2.53 -25.23
CA ASN A 40 -1.15 2.30 -26.29
C ASN A 40 -2.47 1.83 -25.70
N LEU A 41 -3.58 2.10 -26.44
CA LEU A 41 -4.91 1.65 -26.03
C LEU A 41 -4.97 0.12 -25.86
N GLN A 42 -4.36 -0.63 -26.79
CA GLN A 42 -4.33 -2.10 -26.77
C GLN A 42 -3.63 -2.64 -25.51
N THR A 43 -2.48 -2.05 -25.15
CA THR A 43 -1.72 -2.47 -23.95
C THR A 43 -2.48 -2.17 -22.66
N ASN A 44 -3.17 -1.02 -22.58
CA ASN A 44 -4.00 -0.69 -21.43
C ASN A 44 -5.23 -1.62 -21.32
N LEU A 45 -5.88 -1.96 -22.43
CA LEU A 45 -7.02 -2.88 -22.46
C LEU A 45 -6.62 -4.28 -21.97
N LEU A 46 -5.44 -4.76 -22.37
CA LEU A 46 -4.87 -6.01 -21.89
C LEU A 46 -4.65 -5.98 -20.37
N LEU A 47 -4.09 -4.88 -19.84
CA LEU A 47 -3.88 -4.72 -18.40
C LEU A 47 -5.20 -4.65 -17.61
N PHE A 48 -6.23 -4.00 -18.16
CA PHE A 48 -7.57 -4.04 -17.58
C PHE A 48 -8.12 -5.47 -17.53
N GLY A 49 -8.02 -6.22 -18.62
CA GLY A 49 -8.41 -7.64 -18.67
C GLY A 49 -7.69 -8.46 -17.60
N PHE A 50 -6.37 -8.27 -17.46
CA PHE A 50 -5.57 -8.93 -16.43
C PHE A 50 -6.03 -8.60 -15.02
N ILE A 51 -6.26 -7.33 -14.71
CA ILE A 51 -6.78 -6.89 -13.39
C ILE A 51 -8.17 -7.46 -13.12
N PHE A 52 -9.08 -7.47 -14.11
CA PHE A 52 -10.40 -8.06 -13.94
C PHE A 52 -10.33 -9.55 -13.62
N VAL A 53 -9.45 -10.29 -14.28
CA VAL A 53 -9.20 -11.71 -13.95
C VAL A 53 -8.70 -11.85 -12.50
N LEU A 54 -7.73 -11.03 -12.09
CA LEU A 54 -7.25 -11.04 -10.70
C LEU A 54 -8.37 -10.70 -9.71
N MET A 55 -9.20 -9.68 -9.98
CA MET A 55 -10.34 -9.32 -9.14
C MET A 55 -11.33 -10.49 -9.01
N TYR A 56 -11.64 -11.15 -10.11
CA TYR A 56 -12.50 -12.34 -10.10
C TYR A 56 -11.92 -13.47 -9.25
N LEU A 57 -10.62 -13.72 -9.36
CA LEU A 57 -9.91 -14.74 -8.57
C LEU A 57 -9.84 -14.41 -7.07
N THR A 58 -9.95 -13.14 -6.67
CA THR A 58 -10.02 -12.77 -5.23
C THR A 58 -11.34 -13.17 -4.57
N ARG A 59 -12.41 -13.35 -5.36
CA ARG A 59 -13.78 -13.58 -4.89
C ARG A 59 -14.34 -12.46 -4.01
N ILE A 60 -13.82 -11.25 -4.16
CA ILE A 60 -14.27 -10.06 -3.42
C ILE A 60 -15.21 -9.25 -4.31
N SER A 61 -16.24 -8.65 -3.72
CA SER A 61 -17.22 -7.88 -4.47
C SER A 61 -16.59 -6.67 -5.17
N VAL A 62 -16.94 -6.44 -6.44
CA VAL A 62 -16.47 -5.30 -7.24
C VAL A 62 -16.79 -3.97 -6.55
N SER A 63 -17.91 -3.90 -5.82
CA SER A 63 -18.29 -2.72 -5.04
C SER A 63 -17.21 -2.27 -4.05
N PHE A 64 -16.43 -3.20 -3.51
CA PHE A 64 -15.32 -2.87 -2.59
C PHE A 64 -14.20 -2.11 -3.32
N TYR A 65 -13.84 -2.55 -4.52
CA TYR A 65 -12.82 -1.90 -5.35
C TYR A 65 -13.26 -0.50 -5.80
N VAL A 66 -14.52 -0.36 -6.22
CA VAL A 66 -15.10 0.93 -6.60
C VAL A 66 -15.15 1.91 -5.41
N LYS A 67 -15.45 1.43 -4.20
CA LYS A 67 -15.38 2.26 -2.99
C LYS A 67 -13.95 2.76 -2.71
N GLY A 68 -12.93 1.94 -3.01
CA GLY A 68 -11.53 2.36 -2.95
C GLY A 68 -11.20 3.49 -3.93
N LEU A 69 -11.72 3.42 -5.16
CA LEU A 69 -11.59 4.48 -6.16
C LEU A 69 -12.26 5.79 -5.70
N LYS A 70 -13.45 5.72 -5.10
CA LYS A 70 -14.18 6.92 -4.64
C LYS A 70 -13.35 7.80 -3.71
N SER A 71 -12.50 7.19 -2.88
CA SER A 71 -11.60 7.92 -1.96
C SER A 71 -10.51 8.70 -2.70
N MET A 72 -10.09 8.25 -3.88
CA MET A 72 -9.00 8.83 -4.67
C MET A 72 -9.48 9.60 -5.91
N ILE A 73 -10.78 9.61 -6.18
CA ILE A 73 -11.36 10.17 -7.43
C ILE A 73 -10.98 11.64 -7.63
N PHE A 74 -10.89 12.41 -6.55
CA PHE A 74 -10.51 13.81 -6.62
C PHE A 74 -9.07 13.99 -7.15
N ILE A 75 -8.12 13.20 -6.64
CA ILE A 75 -6.72 13.26 -7.07
C ILE A 75 -6.59 12.79 -8.52
N ILE A 76 -7.30 11.70 -8.87
CA ILE A 76 -7.31 11.17 -10.24
C ILE A 76 -7.87 12.21 -11.21
N ALA A 77 -9.02 12.80 -10.89
CA ALA A 77 -9.64 13.83 -11.73
C ALA A 77 -8.73 15.06 -11.86
N PHE A 78 -8.16 15.55 -10.77
CA PHE A 78 -7.27 16.69 -10.78
C PHE A 78 -6.03 16.45 -11.66
N THR A 79 -5.35 15.32 -11.49
CA THR A 79 -4.16 14.99 -12.29
C THR A 79 -4.50 14.77 -13.76
N THR A 80 -5.64 14.13 -14.06
CA THR A 80 -6.10 13.92 -15.44
C THR A 80 -6.43 15.24 -16.14
N ILE A 81 -7.15 16.14 -15.44
CA ILE A 81 -7.49 17.47 -15.96
C ILE A 81 -6.20 18.30 -16.15
N PHE A 82 -5.29 18.27 -15.17
CA PHE A 82 -4.03 18.96 -15.30
C PHE A 82 -3.21 18.47 -16.50
N GLN A 83 -3.15 17.15 -16.73
CA GLN A 83 -2.45 16.57 -17.89
C GLN A 83 -3.07 16.98 -19.22
N LEU A 84 -4.41 17.10 -19.27
CA LEU A 84 -5.12 17.54 -20.46
C LEU A 84 -4.65 18.93 -20.93
N PHE A 85 -4.35 19.81 -19.98
CA PHE A 85 -3.88 21.19 -20.28
C PHE A 85 -2.35 21.29 -20.38
N ALA A 86 -1.61 20.42 -19.73
CA ALA A 86 -0.15 20.45 -19.74
C ALA A 86 0.46 20.01 -21.08
N THR A 87 -0.28 19.19 -21.86
CA THR A 87 0.20 18.69 -23.15
C THR A 87 -0.20 19.64 -24.26
N SER A 88 0.77 20.38 -24.81
CA SER A 88 0.56 21.30 -25.94
C SER A 88 0.92 20.70 -27.30
N GLN A 89 1.26 19.41 -27.37
CA GLN A 89 1.66 18.71 -28.60
C GLN A 89 0.43 18.11 -29.30
N GLY A 90 0.44 18.09 -30.64
CA GLY A 90 -0.61 17.48 -31.47
C GLY A 90 -1.51 18.50 -32.16
N THR A 91 -2.57 18.02 -32.81
CA THR A 91 -3.57 18.87 -33.49
C THR A 91 -4.46 19.56 -32.47
N ILE A 92 -4.61 20.87 -32.59
CA ILE A 92 -5.48 21.65 -31.69
C ILE A 92 -6.92 21.38 -32.07
N LEU A 93 -7.67 20.71 -31.17
CA LEU A 93 -9.10 20.43 -31.34
C LEU A 93 -9.94 21.64 -30.93
N TYR A 94 -9.56 22.32 -29.86
CA TYR A 94 -10.26 23.50 -29.36
C TYR A 94 -9.27 24.39 -28.60
N GLN A 95 -9.31 25.71 -28.85
CA GLN A 95 -8.49 26.70 -28.16
C GLN A 95 -9.39 27.71 -27.48
N TRP A 96 -9.30 27.80 -26.17
CA TRP A 96 -9.97 28.81 -25.37
C TRP A 96 -8.94 29.57 -24.53
N TRP A 97 -8.63 30.79 -24.96
CA TRP A 97 -7.67 31.73 -24.39
C TRP A 97 -6.30 31.08 -24.13
N PHE A 98 -5.99 30.70 -22.88
CA PHE A 98 -4.72 30.04 -22.53
C PHE A 98 -4.77 28.48 -22.59
N PHE A 99 -5.95 27.91 -22.68
CA PHE A 99 -6.15 26.45 -22.67
C PHE A 99 -6.26 25.92 -24.09
N LYS A 100 -5.31 25.03 -24.45
CA LYS A 100 -5.31 24.32 -25.73
C LYS A 100 -5.68 22.85 -25.50
N PHE A 101 -6.79 22.44 -26.04
CA PHE A 101 -7.17 21.04 -26.08
C PHE A 101 -6.57 20.42 -27.32
N THR A 102 -5.67 19.45 -27.13
CA THR A 102 -5.02 18.74 -28.23
C THR A 102 -5.45 17.26 -28.22
N ASP A 103 -5.41 16.66 -29.38
CA ASP A 103 -5.71 15.23 -29.54
C ASP A 103 -4.77 14.37 -28.71
N GLN A 104 -3.47 14.67 -28.73
CA GLN A 104 -2.47 13.97 -27.89
C GLN A 104 -2.68 14.23 -26.41
N GLY A 105 -3.11 15.43 -26.01
CA GLY A 105 -3.45 15.76 -24.63
C GLY A 105 -4.60 14.88 -24.11
N LEU A 106 -5.63 14.68 -24.92
CA LEU A 106 -6.77 13.83 -24.58
C LEU A 106 -6.35 12.37 -24.45
N ALA A 107 -5.56 11.84 -25.38
CA ALA A 107 -5.04 10.48 -25.34
C ALA A 107 -4.17 10.23 -24.10
N GLN A 108 -3.25 11.16 -23.79
CA GLN A 108 -2.39 11.06 -22.60
C GLN A 108 -3.19 11.17 -21.30
N ALA A 109 -4.16 12.07 -21.24
CA ALA A 109 -5.05 12.18 -20.06
C ALA A 109 -5.83 10.88 -19.84
N ALA A 110 -6.36 10.25 -20.90
CA ALA A 110 -7.02 8.96 -20.81
C ALA A 110 -6.08 7.85 -20.33
N ILE A 111 -4.85 7.79 -20.85
CA ILE A 111 -3.84 6.81 -20.41
C ILE A 111 -3.51 7.00 -18.92
N ILE A 112 -3.32 8.23 -18.45
CA ILE A 112 -3.03 8.53 -17.05
C ILE A 112 -4.20 8.15 -16.16
N PHE A 113 -5.42 8.46 -16.55
CA PHE A 113 -6.62 8.06 -15.86
C PHE A 113 -6.71 6.53 -15.70
N CYS A 114 -6.52 5.78 -16.78
CA CYS A 114 -6.47 4.32 -16.77
C CYS A 114 -5.36 3.79 -15.86
N ARG A 115 -4.17 4.37 -15.92
CA ARG A 115 -3.01 3.99 -15.10
C ARG A 115 -3.31 4.12 -13.61
N PHE A 116 -3.89 5.23 -13.16
CA PHE A 116 -4.26 5.39 -11.76
C PHE A 116 -5.30 4.37 -11.29
N ILE A 117 -6.31 4.10 -12.11
CA ILE A 117 -7.32 3.08 -11.80
C ILE A 117 -6.67 1.70 -11.62
N LEU A 118 -5.79 1.32 -12.54
CA LEU A 118 -5.09 0.03 -12.52
C LEU A 118 -4.18 -0.11 -11.29
N ILE A 119 -3.43 0.95 -10.93
CA ILE A 119 -2.58 0.97 -9.73
C ILE A 119 -3.43 0.78 -8.47
N ILE A 120 -4.55 1.52 -8.36
CA ILE A 120 -5.43 1.44 -7.19
C ILE A 120 -6.06 0.05 -7.08
N PHE A 121 -6.49 -0.54 -8.18
CA PHE A 121 -7.07 -1.88 -8.17
C PHE A 121 -6.04 -2.92 -7.74
N TYR A 122 -4.83 -2.89 -8.31
CA TYR A 122 -3.79 -3.84 -7.93
C TYR A 122 -3.35 -3.67 -6.46
N SER A 123 -3.14 -2.43 -6.03
CA SER A 123 -2.82 -2.11 -4.63
C SER A 123 -3.93 -2.57 -3.67
N THR A 124 -5.19 -2.42 -4.07
CA THR A 124 -6.35 -2.90 -3.29
C THR A 124 -6.34 -4.43 -3.22
N ILE A 125 -6.05 -5.14 -4.32
CA ILE A 125 -5.92 -6.60 -4.33
C ILE A 125 -4.86 -7.04 -3.31
N LEU A 126 -3.68 -6.44 -3.33
CA LEU A 126 -2.60 -6.76 -2.39
C LEU A 126 -3.03 -6.52 -0.94
N THR A 127 -3.59 -5.33 -0.65
CA THR A 127 -3.97 -4.93 0.71
C THR A 127 -5.07 -5.80 1.29
N VAL A 128 -6.04 -6.18 0.49
CA VAL A 128 -7.19 -6.98 0.92
C VAL A 128 -6.83 -8.46 1.11
N THR A 129 -5.90 -8.98 0.32
CA THR A 129 -5.51 -10.39 0.34
C THR A 129 -4.29 -10.70 1.20
N THR A 130 -3.67 -9.70 1.83
CA THR A 130 -2.42 -9.90 2.59
C THR A 130 -2.46 -9.11 3.89
N THR A 131 -2.16 -9.78 5.00
CA THR A 131 -2.11 -9.11 6.30
C THR A 131 -0.89 -8.18 6.41
N PRO A 132 -0.98 -7.05 7.15
CA PRO A 132 0.14 -6.14 7.34
C PRO A 132 1.40 -6.83 7.90
N LEU A 133 1.21 -7.77 8.83
CA LEU A 133 2.31 -8.53 9.42
C LEU A 133 3.01 -9.42 8.36
N SER A 134 2.24 -10.09 7.50
CA SER A 134 2.82 -10.91 6.42
C SER A 134 3.53 -10.05 5.37
N LEU A 135 3.06 -8.81 5.13
CA LEU A 135 3.78 -7.84 4.28
C LEU A 135 5.10 -7.43 4.90
N ALA A 136 5.16 -7.18 6.22
CA ALA A 136 6.40 -6.87 6.92
C ALA A 136 7.42 -8.02 6.81
N ASP A 137 6.97 -9.27 7.00
CA ASP A 137 7.80 -10.47 6.81
C ASP A 137 8.31 -10.60 5.36
N ALA A 138 7.48 -10.25 4.37
CA ALA A 138 7.86 -10.26 2.96
C ALA A 138 8.92 -9.20 2.65
N VAL A 139 8.75 -7.97 3.16
CA VAL A 139 9.73 -6.89 3.01
C VAL A 139 11.08 -7.29 3.58
N GLU A 140 11.11 -7.85 4.80
CA GLU A 140 12.36 -8.33 5.40
C GLU A 140 13.07 -9.37 4.53
N LYS A 141 12.30 -10.32 3.98
CA LYS A 141 12.86 -11.37 3.11
C LYS A 141 13.35 -10.81 1.78
N ILE A 142 12.65 -9.85 1.18
CA ILE A 142 13.08 -9.17 -0.05
C ILE A 142 14.33 -8.33 0.19
N LEU A 143 14.48 -7.74 1.38
CA LEU A 143 15.66 -6.98 1.77
C LEU A 143 16.86 -7.88 2.17
N THR A 144 16.64 -9.17 2.44
CA THR A 144 17.71 -10.09 2.88
C THR A 144 18.90 -10.14 1.91
N PRO A 145 18.75 -10.21 0.56
CA PRO A 145 19.89 -10.17 -0.35
C PRO A 145 20.68 -8.86 -0.30
N LEU A 146 20.06 -7.75 0.14
CA LEU A 146 20.72 -6.46 0.30
C LEU A 146 21.65 -6.40 1.55
N LYS A 147 21.74 -7.48 2.35
CA LYS A 147 22.77 -7.63 3.38
C LYS A 147 24.19 -7.50 2.82
N ILE A 148 24.41 -7.81 1.55
CA ILE A 148 25.67 -7.61 0.85
C ILE A 148 26.11 -6.14 0.89
N ILE A 149 25.15 -5.21 0.86
CA ILE A 149 25.36 -3.75 0.93
C ILE A 149 25.22 -3.25 2.38
N LYS A 150 25.33 -4.14 3.38
CA LYS A 150 25.22 -3.85 4.83
C LYS A 150 23.83 -3.33 5.27
N VAL A 151 22.76 -3.60 4.54
CA VAL A 151 21.39 -3.26 4.96
C VAL A 151 20.99 -4.18 6.12
N PRO A 152 20.56 -3.65 7.29
CA PRO A 152 20.14 -4.44 8.45
C PRO A 152 18.72 -4.99 8.27
N ALA A 153 18.53 -5.90 7.29
CA ALA A 153 17.23 -6.39 6.87
C ALA A 153 16.45 -7.09 8.00
N HIS A 154 17.16 -7.78 8.90
CA HIS A 154 16.53 -8.46 10.03
C HIS A 154 16.00 -7.46 11.07
N GLU A 155 16.79 -6.45 11.40
CA GLU A 155 16.44 -5.39 12.35
C GLU A 155 15.24 -4.59 11.81
N ILE A 156 15.23 -4.26 10.54
CA ILE A 156 14.09 -3.61 9.88
C ILE A 156 12.83 -4.47 9.97
N GLY A 157 12.92 -5.77 9.67
CA GLY A 157 11.80 -6.70 9.77
C GLY A 157 11.29 -6.83 11.21
N LEU A 158 12.20 -6.92 12.19
CA LEU A 158 11.85 -6.95 13.60
C LEU A 158 11.12 -5.68 14.03
N MET A 159 11.65 -4.49 13.67
CA MET A 159 11.02 -3.20 13.97
C MET A 159 9.63 -3.10 13.36
N LEU A 160 9.45 -3.49 12.08
CA LEU A 160 8.15 -3.49 11.42
C LEU A 160 7.16 -4.43 12.11
N SER A 161 7.58 -5.66 12.42
CA SER A 161 6.71 -6.65 13.07
C SER A 161 6.29 -6.21 14.47
N MET A 162 7.20 -5.62 15.25
CA MET A 162 6.90 -5.09 16.58
C MET A 162 5.99 -3.87 16.49
N SER A 163 6.28 -2.93 15.61
CA SER A 163 5.45 -1.74 15.40
C SER A 163 4.02 -2.11 15.05
N LEU A 164 3.83 -3.01 14.08
CA LEU A 164 2.49 -3.48 13.67
C LEU A 164 1.74 -4.21 14.80
N ARG A 165 2.46 -4.91 15.67
CA ARG A 165 1.88 -5.56 16.86
C ARG A 165 1.41 -4.54 17.89
N PHE A 166 2.14 -3.45 18.07
CA PHE A 166 1.81 -2.43 19.06
C PHE A 166 0.76 -1.42 18.58
N VAL A 167 0.55 -1.26 17.27
CA VAL A 167 -0.44 -0.30 16.75
C VAL A 167 -1.84 -0.47 17.38
N PRO A 168 -2.47 -1.67 17.47
CA PRO A 168 -3.75 -1.82 18.13
C PRO A 168 -3.73 -1.35 19.57
N THR A 169 -2.69 -1.71 20.32
CA THR A 169 -2.55 -1.32 21.72
C THR A 169 -2.38 0.19 21.88
N LEU A 170 -1.61 0.84 21.01
CA LEU A 170 -1.47 2.29 21.00
C LEU A 170 -2.77 3.02 20.69
N VAL A 171 -3.59 2.46 19.77
CA VAL A 171 -4.94 2.99 19.49
C VAL A 171 -5.84 2.89 20.72
N ASP A 172 -5.81 1.77 21.42
CA ASP A 172 -6.58 1.56 22.65
C ASP A 172 -6.13 2.50 23.78
N ASP A 173 -4.80 2.62 23.97
CA ASP A 173 -4.22 3.56 24.94
C ASP A 173 -4.62 5.00 24.61
N THR A 174 -4.55 5.40 23.33
CA THR A 174 -4.97 6.73 22.87
C THR A 174 -6.44 6.99 23.18
N ASN A 175 -7.33 6.04 22.89
CA ASN A 175 -8.76 6.18 23.19
C ASN A 175 -9.01 6.28 24.70
N ARG A 176 -8.31 5.49 25.51
CA ARG A 176 -8.40 5.53 26.98
C ARG A 176 -7.96 6.88 27.53
N ILE A 177 -6.79 7.38 27.10
CA ILE A 177 -6.26 8.68 27.52
C ILE A 177 -7.20 9.80 27.06
N MET A 178 -7.69 9.76 25.82
CA MET A 178 -8.59 10.76 25.26
C MET A 178 -9.90 10.83 26.08
N ASN A 179 -10.49 9.70 26.44
CA ASN A 179 -11.70 9.65 27.26
C ASN A 179 -11.44 10.19 28.67
N ALA A 180 -10.30 9.87 29.28
CA ALA A 180 -9.91 10.42 30.56
C ALA A 180 -9.73 11.94 30.52
N GLN A 181 -9.13 12.48 29.44
CA GLN A 181 -8.96 13.92 29.28
C GLN A 181 -10.29 14.64 29.01
N ARG A 182 -11.23 14.02 28.28
CA ARG A 182 -12.59 14.53 28.11
C ARG A 182 -13.32 14.62 29.47
N ALA A 183 -13.19 13.62 30.32
CA ALA A 183 -13.76 13.64 31.66
C ALA A 183 -13.16 14.75 32.55
N ARG A 184 -11.94 15.22 32.24
CA ARG A 184 -11.29 16.38 32.90
C ARG A 184 -11.65 17.72 32.25
N GLY A 185 -12.58 17.73 31.28
CA GLY A 185 -13.06 18.96 30.64
C GLY A 185 -12.25 19.43 29.46
N VAL A 186 -11.33 18.59 28.94
CA VAL A 186 -10.59 18.92 27.71
C VAL A 186 -11.49 18.70 26.49
N ASP A 187 -11.77 19.77 25.76
CA ASP A 187 -12.47 19.69 24.48
C ASP A 187 -11.48 19.66 23.32
N PHE A 188 -11.58 18.61 22.47
CA PHE A 188 -10.73 18.41 21.30
C PHE A 188 -11.35 18.98 20.01
N GLY A 189 -12.60 19.43 20.05
CA GLY A 189 -13.37 19.90 18.89
C GLY A 189 -13.44 21.41 18.75
N GLU A 190 -13.33 22.16 19.85
CA GLU A 190 -13.58 23.58 19.88
C GLU A 190 -12.33 24.46 19.82
N GLY A 191 -12.47 25.64 19.22
CA GLY A 191 -11.45 26.68 19.17
C GLY A 191 -10.64 26.78 17.89
N ASN A 192 -9.73 27.75 17.89
CA ASN A 192 -8.83 28.02 16.77
C ASN A 192 -7.83 26.86 16.58
N LEU A 193 -7.27 26.70 15.39
CA LEU A 193 -6.31 25.62 15.03
C LEU A 193 -5.20 25.45 16.08
N LEU A 194 -4.62 26.53 16.58
CA LEU A 194 -3.58 26.49 17.62
C LEU A 194 -4.10 25.92 18.96
N LYS A 195 -5.34 26.24 19.35
CA LYS A 195 -5.97 25.70 20.57
C LYS A 195 -6.23 24.21 20.41
N ARG A 196 -6.68 23.77 19.24
CA ARG A 196 -6.86 22.35 18.90
C ARG A 196 -5.55 21.56 18.96
N ILE A 197 -4.46 22.09 18.38
CA ILE A 197 -3.16 21.43 18.45
C ILE A 197 -2.69 21.30 19.90
N ARG A 198 -2.84 22.36 20.72
CA ARG A 198 -2.47 22.31 22.15
C ARG A 198 -3.30 21.32 22.95
N SER A 199 -4.57 21.08 22.59
CA SER A 199 -5.41 20.09 23.29
C SER A 199 -4.96 18.65 23.09
N PHE A 200 -4.14 18.35 22.07
CA PHE A 200 -3.55 17.01 21.88
C PHE A 200 -2.30 16.76 22.75
N ILE A 201 -1.64 17.81 23.27
CA ILE A 201 -0.43 17.65 24.12
C ILE A 201 -0.70 16.76 25.34
N PRO A 202 -1.82 16.93 26.10
CA PRO A 202 -2.17 16.07 27.23
C PRO A 202 -2.39 14.58 26.87
N ILE A 203 -2.59 14.25 25.58
CA ILE A 203 -2.66 12.87 25.09
C ILE A 203 -1.26 12.37 24.73
N LEU A 204 -0.46 13.20 24.07
CA LEU A 204 0.85 12.81 23.57
C LEU A 204 1.82 12.47 24.71
N ILE A 205 1.90 13.29 25.76
CA ILE A 205 2.85 13.09 26.85
C ILE A 205 2.68 11.73 27.54
N PRO A 206 1.46 11.35 28.03
CA PRO A 206 1.26 10.03 28.63
C PRO A 206 1.48 8.88 27.64
N LEU A 207 1.11 9.07 26.36
CA LEU A 207 1.27 8.06 25.32
C LEU A 207 2.76 7.77 25.06
N PHE A 208 3.60 8.82 24.95
CA PHE A 208 5.05 8.66 24.84
C PHE A 208 5.64 7.97 26.08
N ALA A 209 5.28 8.43 27.29
CA ALA A 209 5.78 7.83 28.53
C ALA A 209 5.41 6.33 28.62
N SER A 210 4.19 5.94 28.25
CA SER A 210 3.76 4.55 28.20
C SER A 210 4.53 3.76 27.13
N SER A 211 4.76 4.35 25.96
CA SER A 211 5.48 3.72 24.86
C SER A 211 6.96 3.44 25.22
N PHE A 212 7.64 4.38 25.89
CA PHE A 212 9.00 4.18 26.36
C PHE A 212 9.10 3.09 27.44
N LYS A 213 8.20 3.11 28.43
CA LYS A 213 8.16 2.04 29.45
C LYS A 213 7.95 0.66 28.82
N ARG A 214 7.13 0.58 27.77
CA ARG A 214 6.88 -0.68 27.06
C ARG A 214 8.11 -1.10 26.24
N ALA A 215 8.79 -0.15 25.61
CA ALA A 215 10.03 -0.43 24.88
C ALA A 215 11.13 -0.95 25.80
N ASP A 216 11.33 -0.33 26.97
CA ASP A 216 12.28 -0.78 27.97
C ASP A 216 11.95 -2.17 28.51
N ALA A 217 10.68 -2.41 28.86
CA ALA A 217 10.24 -3.73 29.33
C ALA A 217 10.45 -4.82 28.26
N LEU A 218 10.22 -4.48 26.99
CA LEU A 218 10.46 -5.39 25.88
C LEU A 218 11.95 -5.66 25.68
N ALA A 219 12.81 -4.63 25.74
CA ALA A 219 14.25 -4.76 25.62
C ALA A 219 14.80 -5.69 26.71
N ILE A 220 14.43 -5.45 27.98
CA ILE A 220 14.82 -6.31 29.13
C ILE A 220 14.34 -7.76 28.94
N ALA A 221 13.10 -7.94 28.48
CA ALA A 221 12.55 -9.28 28.21
C ALA A 221 13.28 -10.01 27.06
N MET A 222 13.73 -9.27 26.04
CA MET A 222 14.51 -9.83 24.94
C MET A 222 15.91 -10.21 25.38
N GLU A 223 16.59 -9.36 26.15
CA GLU A 223 17.92 -9.64 26.75
C GLU A 223 17.85 -10.86 27.66
N ALA A 224 16.86 -10.92 28.55
CA ALA A 224 16.64 -12.06 29.45
C ALA A 224 16.40 -13.39 28.72
N ARG A 225 15.87 -13.32 27.50
CA ARG A 225 15.69 -14.47 26.59
C ARG A 225 16.89 -14.76 25.70
N GLY A 226 18.02 -14.08 25.94
CA GLY A 226 19.28 -14.29 25.22
C GLY A 226 19.26 -13.75 23.77
N TYR A 227 18.53 -12.68 23.50
CA TYR A 227 18.53 -12.05 22.18
C TYR A 227 19.93 -11.46 21.88
N LYS A 228 20.61 -11.95 20.85
CA LYS A 228 21.95 -11.53 20.41
C LYS A 228 21.94 -11.00 18.95
N GLY A 229 20.81 -10.47 18.48
CA GLY A 229 20.67 -10.03 17.08
C GLY A 229 20.08 -11.10 16.17
N GLY A 230 20.21 -10.90 14.86
CA GLY A 230 19.56 -11.73 13.84
C GLY A 230 20.39 -12.90 13.31
N GLU A 231 21.67 -12.99 13.66
CA GLU A 231 22.57 -14.03 13.14
C GLU A 231 22.31 -15.39 13.79
N GLY A 232 22.26 -16.45 12.98
CA GLY A 232 22.08 -17.83 13.48
C GLY A 232 20.67 -18.16 14.00
N ARG A 233 19.69 -17.28 13.85
CA ARG A 233 18.35 -17.45 14.42
C ARG A 233 17.40 -18.18 13.48
N THR A 234 16.67 -19.18 14.00
CA THR A 234 15.57 -19.84 13.31
C THR A 234 14.27 -19.07 13.51
N ARG A 235 13.35 -19.15 12.53
CA ARG A 235 12.04 -18.51 12.61
C ARG A 235 10.96 -19.55 12.86
N TYR A 236 10.08 -19.27 13.82
CA TYR A 236 8.92 -20.09 14.10
C TYR A 236 7.93 -20.06 12.90
N ARG A 237 7.69 -18.89 12.32
CA ARG A 237 6.85 -18.71 11.15
C ARG A 237 7.72 -18.37 9.95
N SER A 238 7.93 -19.33 9.07
CA SER A 238 8.62 -19.10 7.79
C SER A 238 7.61 -18.96 6.67
N LEU A 239 7.84 -17.97 5.80
CA LEU A 239 7.13 -17.88 4.53
C LEU A 239 7.56 -19.06 3.66
N GLN A 240 6.60 -19.79 3.10
CA GLN A 240 6.86 -20.96 2.24
C GLN A 240 6.57 -20.57 0.79
N TRP A 241 7.62 -20.55 -0.01
CA TRP A 241 7.48 -20.34 -1.45
C TRP A 241 7.04 -21.62 -2.13
N GLY A 242 5.90 -21.61 -2.80
CA GLY A 242 5.32 -22.76 -3.49
C GLY A 242 5.37 -22.62 -5.01
N VAL A 243 5.04 -23.70 -5.71
CA VAL A 243 4.93 -23.73 -7.19
C VAL A 243 3.90 -22.70 -7.68
N LYS A 244 2.83 -22.46 -6.93
CA LYS A 244 1.80 -21.48 -7.26
C LYS A 244 2.35 -20.05 -7.34
N ASP A 245 3.32 -19.71 -6.49
CA ASP A 245 3.94 -18.38 -6.44
C ASP A 245 4.84 -18.15 -7.65
N THR A 246 5.62 -19.16 -8.01
CA THR A 246 6.43 -19.14 -9.23
C THR A 246 5.56 -19.00 -10.48
N LEU A 247 4.43 -19.72 -10.53
CA LEU A 247 3.49 -19.66 -11.64
C LEU A 247 2.82 -18.29 -11.74
N ALA A 248 2.45 -17.69 -10.60
CA ALA A 248 1.89 -16.33 -10.55
C ALA A 248 2.89 -15.28 -11.08
N LEU A 249 4.16 -15.35 -10.68
CA LEU A 249 5.21 -14.47 -11.20
C LEU A 249 5.45 -14.70 -12.69
N PHE A 250 5.46 -15.96 -13.13
CA PHE A 250 5.61 -16.29 -14.55
C PHE A 250 4.49 -15.70 -15.40
N ILE A 251 3.23 -15.74 -14.93
CA ILE A 251 2.11 -15.11 -15.63
C ILE A 251 2.34 -13.60 -15.77
N VAL A 252 2.80 -12.91 -14.71
CA VAL A 252 3.11 -11.47 -14.78
C VAL A 252 4.23 -11.20 -15.79
N LEU A 253 5.26 -12.04 -15.83
CA LEU A 253 6.35 -11.93 -16.82
C LEU A 253 5.87 -12.20 -18.24
N CYS A 254 4.96 -13.14 -18.45
CA CYS A 254 4.33 -13.38 -19.76
C CYS A 254 3.50 -12.16 -20.23
N VAL A 255 2.73 -11.56 -19.33
CA VAL A 255 2.01 -10.31 -19.63
C VAL A 255 2.99 -9.19 -19.98
N MET A 256 4.13 -9.12 -19.29
CA MET A 256 5.21 -8.19 -19.62
C MET A 256 5.77 -8.41 -21.04
N GLY A 257 6.09 -9.64 -21.39
CA GLY A 257 6.56 -10.00 -22.72
C GLY A 257 5.54 -9.65 -23.80
N LEU A 258 4.25 -9.90 -23.54
CA LEU A 258 3.17 -9.58 -24.48
C LEU A 258 3.03 -8.07 -24.71
N ILE A 259 3.12 -7.28 -23.64
CA ILE A 259 3.08 -5.79 -23.73
C ILE A 259 4.28 -5.28 -24.51
N PHE A 260 5.47 -5.84 -24.28
CA PHE A 260 6.67 -5.48 -25.02
C PHE A 260 6.54 -5.81 -26.52
N TYR A 261 5.96 -6.95 -26.83
CA TYR A 261 5.68 -7.34 -28.23
C TYR A 261 4.67 -6.40 -28.90
N LEU A 262 3.55 -6.10 -28.24
CA LEU A 262 2.51 -5.21 -28.76
C LEU A 262 2.95 -3.74 -28.88
N LYS A 263 3.99 -3.35 -28.17
CA LYS A 263 4.53 -1.99 -28.28
C LYS A 263 5.46 -1.82 -29.47
N ASN A 264 6.19 -2.88 -29.84
CA ASN A 264 7.20 -2.84 -30.91
C ASN A 264 6.65 -3.32 -32.26
N GLY A 265 5.47 -3.91 -32.30
CA GLY A 265 4.72 -4.26 -33.50
C GLY A 265 3.67 -3.21 -33.83
#